data_2fc9ee242e77a1d4872f43148e03d20b
#
_entry.id   2fc9ee242e77a1d4872f43148e03d20b
#
_cell.length_a   1.000
_cell.length_b   1.000
_cell.length_c   1.000
_cell.angle_alpha   90.00
_cell.angle_beta   90.00
_cell.angle_gamma   90.00
#
_symmetry.space_group_name_H-M   'P 1'
#
loop_
_entity.id
_entity.type
_entity.pdbx_description
1 polymer ?
#
loop_
_entity_poly.entity_id
_entity_poly.type
_entity_poly.pdbx_seq_one_letter_code
_entity_poly.pdbx_strand_id
1 'polypeptide(L)'
;MTIDASETAVTEEAVGSLGAGTDPRLRELLTGLIRHLHDFARETRLTQAEWERAIGFLTATGQTCTDTRQEFILLSDVLGLSMLVETLNADRGPGATESTVLGPFHMTESPVRELGADIDLVGSGEPCVVSGRVLSQDGTPLPGAVLDVWQADTDGFYDVQQPDLQPPGNGRGLFTADAAGRFWFRTCVPSPYPIPTDGPVGGLLRATGRHAYRPAHIHFIATAEGHAPVTTHIFVAGSDYLDSDAVFAVKSSLVEDFAETDDPSLAREFGIPNPFRHAQFDLVLTPGAKA
;
A
#
# COMPACT_ATOMS: atom_id res chain seq x y z
N MET A 1 -25.69 -9.85 -37.86
CA MET A 1 -25.43 -11.01 -37.00
C MET A 1 -26.59 -11.12 -36.05
N THR A 2 -27.37 -12.20 -36.10
CA THR A 2 -28.56 -12.39 -35.26
C THR A 2 -28.11 -13.18 -34.04
N ILE A 3 -28.15 -12.56 -32.86
CA ILE A 3 -27.80 -13.24 -31.61
C ILE A 3 -28.92 -14.22 -31.26
N ASP A 4 -28.64 -15.51 -31.14
CA ASP A 4 -29.54 -16.44 -30.50
C ASP A 4 -29.63 -16.02 -29.00
N ALA A 5 -30.83 -15.62 -28.56
CA ALA A 5 -31.07 -14.96 -27.27
C ALA A 5 -30.90 -15.91 -26.04
N SER A 6 -30.03 -16.93 -26.12
CA SER A 6 -29.68 -17.73 -24.95
C SER A 6 -28.64 -17.04 -24.09
N GLU A 7 -28.74 -17.17 -22.78
CA GLU A 7 -27.81 -16.57 -21.80
C GLU A 7 -26.34 -16.96 -22.04
N THR A 8 -26.10 -18.09 -22.69
CA THR A 8 -24.74 -18.60 -23.01
C THR A 8 -24.25 -18.13 -24.37
N ALA A 9 -25.12 -17.96 -25.36
CA ALA A 9 -24.74 -17.51 -26.70
C ALA A 9 -24.09 -16.11 -26.68
N VAL A 10 -24.60 -15.19 -25.87
CA VAL A 10 -24.04 -13.84 -25.69
C VAL A 10 -22.58 -13.91 -25.20
N THR A 11 -22.26 -14.83 -24.31
CA THR A 11 -20.88 -15.00 -23.81
C THR A 11 -19.94 -15.48 -24.90
N GLU A 12 -20.34 -16.51 -25.63
CA GLU A 12 -19.48 -17.09 -26.70
C GLU A 12 -19.31 -16.11 -27.86
N GLU A 13 -20.34 -15.33 -28.20
CA GLU A 13 -20.22 -14.27 -29.21
C GLU A 13 -19.30 -13.13 -28.76
N ALA A 14 -19.40 -12.68 -27.49
CA ALA A 14 -18.53 -11.64 -26.95
C ALA A 14 -17.06 -12.09 -26.98
N VAL A 15 -16.78 -13.32 -26.52
CA VAL A 15 -15.43 -13.90 -26.59
C VAL A 15 -14.96 -14.08 -28.04
N GLY A 16 -15.84 -14.61 -28.92
CA GLY A 16 -15.56 -14.84 -30.33
C GLY A 16 -15.32 -13.55 -31.14
N SER A 17 -15.83 -12.40 -30.67
CA SER A 17 -15.62 -11.08 -31.31
C SER A 17 -14.20 -10.55 -31.15
N LEU A 18 -13.41 -11.10 -30.24
CA LEU A 18 -12.00 -10.71 -30.10
C LEU A 18 -11.23 -11.02 -31.37
N GLY A 19 -10.75 -9.99 -32.07
CA GLY A 19 -10.12 -10.09 -33.40
C GLY A 19 -8.91 -11.03 -33.43
N ALA A 20 -8.66 -11.68 -34.57
CA ALA A 20 -7.55 -12.64 -34.71
C ALA A 20 -6.16 -12.03 -34.45
N GLY A 21 -6.01 -10.70 -34.65
CA GLY A 21 -4.77 -9.96 -34.37
C GLY A 21 -4.62 -9.46 -32.93
N THR A 22 -5.53 -9.83 -32.01
CA THR A 22 -5.40 -9.44 -30.58
C THR A 22 -4.17 -10.11 -29.97
N ASP A 23 -3.38 -9.34 -29.23
CA ASP A 23 -2.26 -9.88 -28.45
C ASP A 23 -2.70 -11.10 -27.63
N PRO A 24 -1.95 -12.21 -27.61
CA PRO A 24 -2.37 -13.45 -26.96
C PRO A 24 -2.69 -13.27 -25.46
N ARG A 25 -1.88 -12.48 -24.74
CA ARG A 25 -2.11 -12.22 -23.32
C ARG A 25 -3.35 -11.36 -23.07
N LEU A 26 -3.53 -10.31 -23.86
CA LEU A 26 -4.74 -9.48 -23.80
C LEU A 26 -5.98 -10.30 -24.11
N ARG A 27 -5.93 -11.20 -25.09
CA ARG A 27 -7.04 -12.13 -25.40
C ARG A 27 -7.38 -13.03 -24.21
N GLU A 28 -6.36 -13.60 -23.57
CA GLU A 28 -6.55 -14.44 -22.36
C GLU A 28 -7.26 -13.66 -21.26
N LEU A 29 -6.75 -12.45 -20.94
CA LEU A 29 -7.30 -11.59 -19.90
C LEU A 29 -8.75 -11.17 -20.20
N LEU A 30 -9.04 -10.72 -21.42
CA LEU A 30 -10.38 -10.30 -21.81
C LEU A 30 -11.36 -11.48 -21.85
N THR A 31 -10.92 -12.65 -22.32
CA THR A 31 -11.75 -13.86 -22.29
C THR A 31 -12.14 -14.23 -20.87
N GLY A 32 -11.18 -14.24 -19.93
CA GLY A 32 -11.42 -14.49 -18.52
C GLY A 32 -12.38 -13.46 -17.93
N LEU A 33 -12.11 -12.18 -18.14
CA LEU A 33 -12.94 -11.08 -17.63
C LEU A 33 -14.39 -11.17 -18.12
N ILE A 34 -14.61 -11.37 -19.45
CA ILE A 34 -15.95 -11.50 -20.04
C ILE A 34 -16.70 -12.67 -19.39
N ARG A 35 -16.06 -13.83 -19.28
CA ARG A 35 -16.69 -15.01 -18.70
C ARG A 35 -17.07 -14.77 -17.24
N HIS A 36 -16.19 -14.27 -16.40
CA HIS A 36 -16.47 -14.01 -14.98
C HIS A 36 -17.55 -12.93 -14.78
N LEU A 37 -17.58 -11.87 -15.60
CA LEU A 37 -18.66 -10.87 -15.53
C LEU A 37 -20.01 -11.45 -15.92
N HIS A 38 -20.06 -12.29 -16.97
CA HIS A 38 -21.30 -12.92 -17.41
C HIS A 38 -21.75 -14.00 -16.41
N ASP A 39 -20.82 -14.75 -15.82
CA ASP A 39 -21.15 -15.74 -14.78
C ASP A 39 -21.71 -15.03 -13.55
N PHE A 40 -21.06 -13.95 -13.09
CA PHE A 40 -21.58 -13.11 -11.99
C PHE A 40 -23.03 -12.65 -12.28
N ALA A 41 -23.29 -12.12 -13.47
CA ALA A 41 -24.64 -11.65 -13.83
C ALA A 41 -25.67 -12.78 -13.81
N ARG A 42 -25.31 -13.98 -14.28
CA ARG A 42 -26.18 -15.16 -14.26
C ARG A 42 -26.43 -15.70 -12.85
N GLU A 43 -25.37 -15.87 -12.08
CA GLU A 43 -25.42 -16.41 -10.72
C GLU A 43 -26.24 -15.53 -9.78
N THR A 44 -26.05 -14.21 -9.88
CA THR A 44 -26.79 -13.24 -9.06
C THR A 44 -28.16 -12.90 -9.61
N ARG A 45 -28.49 -13.31 -10.85
CA ARG A 45 -29.70 -12.91 -11.59
C ARG A 45 -29.85 -11.38 -11.62
N LEU A 46 -28.73 -10.71 -11.94
CA LEU A 46 -28.61 -9.25 -11.92
C LEU A 46 -29.74 -8.58 -12.68
N THR A 47 -30.50 -7.70 -12.01
CA THR A 47 -31.61 -6.96 -12.61
C THR A 47 -31.11 -5.73 -13.37
N GLN A 48 -31.93 -5.23 -14.32
CA GLN A 48 -31.64 -4.02 -15.06
C GLN A 48 -31.38 -2.80 -14.14
N ALA A 49 -32.18 -2.65 -13.09
CA ALA A 49 -32.02 -1.55 -12.13
C ALA A 49 -30.73 -1.63 -11.30
N GLU A 50 -30.27 -2.86 -10.99
CA GLU A 50 -28.97 -3.07 -10.30
C GLU A 50 -27.80 -2.79 -11.24
N TRP A 51 -27.90 -3.23 -12.50
CA TRP A 51 -26.91 -2.91 -13.52
C TRP A 51 -26.79 -1.40 -13.75
N GLU A 52 -27.91 -0.68 -13.89
CA GLU A 52 -27.90 0.78 -14.04
C GLU A 52 -27.25 1.49 -12.85
N ARG A 53 -27.51 1.03 -11.62
CA ARG A 53 -26.85 1.56 -10.42
C ARG A 53 -25.34 1.29 -10.41
N ALA A 54 -24.92 0.10 -10.85
CA ALA A 54 -23.51 -0.24 -10.95
C ALA A 54 -22.80 0.64 -12.00
N ILE A 55 -23.41 0.87 -13.17
CA ILE A 55 -22.88 1.79 -14.18
C ILE A 55 -22.79 3.21 -13.62
N GLY A 56 -23.82 3.70 -12.92
CA GLY A 56 -23.79 5.01 -12.27
C GLY A 56 -22.68 5.13 -11.24
N PHE A 57 -22.47 4.10 -10.42
CA PHE A 57 -21.38 4.04 -9.43
C PHE A 57 -20.00 4.10 -10.10
N LEU A 58 -19.75 3.28 -11.13
CA LEU A 58 -18.49 3.28 -11.87
C LEU A 58 -18.23 4.62 -12.58
N THR A 59 -19.27 5.21 -13.15
CA THR A 59 -19.19 6.54 -13.77
C THR A 59 -18.79 7.61 -12.75
N ALA A 60 -19.44 7.63 -11.60
CA ALA A 60 -19.10 8.56 -10.51
C ALA A 60 -17.69 8.32 -10.00
N THR A 61 -17.25 7.06 -9.86
CA THR A 61 -15.87 6.70 -9.48
C THR A 61 -14.86 7.29 -10.46
N GLY A 62 -15.09 7.15 -11.78
CA GLY A 62 -14.22 7.74 -12.79
C GLY A 62 -14.20 9.27 -12.75
N GLN A 63 -15.36 9.92 -12.53
CA GLN A 63 -15.49 11.38 -12.42
C GLN A 63 -14.82 11.95 -11.16
N THR A 64 -14.59 11.14 -10.14
CA THR A 64 -13.90 11.53 -8.91
C THR A 64 -12.38 11.48 -9.07
N CYS A 65 -11.87 10.76 -10.07
CA CYS A 65 -10.42 10.70 -10.35
C CYS A 65 -9.91 12.07 -10.84
N THR A 66 -8.69 12.42 -10.38
CA THR A 66 -7.92 13.59 -10.81
C THR A 66 -6.47 13.17 -11.06
N ASP A 67 -5.59 14.09 -11.39
CA ASP A 67 -4.15 13.83 -11.54
C ASP A 67 -3.50 13.31 -10.23
N THR A 68 -4.11 13.65 -9.08
CA THR A 68 -3.59 13.29 -7.75
C THR A 68 -4.51 12.36 -6.94
N ARG A 69 -5.73 12.09 -7.41
CA ARG A 69 -6.71 11.22 -6.76
C ARG A 69 -7.10 10.08 -7.69
N GLN A 70 -6.89 8.85 -7.25
CA GLN A 70 -7.20 7.63 -8.00
C GLN A 70 -8.32 6.83 -7.32
N GLU A 71 -9.57 7.24 -7.50
CA GLU A 71 -10.73 6.60 -6.88
C GLU A 71 -10.94 5.15 -7.35
N PHE A 72 -10.50 4.79 -8.59
CA PHE A 72 -10.51 3.41 -9.05
C PHE A 72 -9.47 2.53 -8.33
N ILE A 73 -8.30 3.08 -7.98
CA ILE A 73 -7.32 2.36 -7.15
C ILE A 73 -7.93 2.13 -5.77
N LEU A 74 -8.54 3.16 -5.17
CA LEU A 74 -9.21 3.04 -3.88
C LEU A 74 -10.34 2.00 -3.91
N LEU A 75 -11.12 1.92 -5.00
CA LEU A 75 -12.13 0.87 -5.21
C LEU A 75 -11.47 -0.52 -5.25
N SER A 76 -10.38 -0.68 -5.98
CA SER A 76 -9.60 -1.92 -6.04
C SER A 76 -9.09 -2.34 -4.67
N ASP A 77 -8.60 -1.38 -3.87
CA ASP A 77 -8.07 -1.60 -2.53
C ASP A 77 -9.17 -2.11 -1.58
N VAL A 78 -10.31 -1.43 -1.53
CA VAL A 78 -11.42 -1.83 -0.62
C VAL A 78 -12.14 -3.11 -1.05
N LEU A 79 -12.00 -3.52 -2.30
CA LEU A 79 -12.46 -4.82 -2.79
C LEU A 79 -11.41 -5.94 -2.59
N GLY A 80 -10.20 -5.58 -2.12
CA GLY A 80 -9.09 -6.52 -1.90
C GLY A 80 -8.38 -6.95 -3.18
N LEU A 81 -8.74 -6.39 -4.34
CA LEU A 81 -8.12 -6.79 -5.62
C LEU A 81 -6.66 -6.37 -5.69
N SER A 82 -6.32 -5.18 -5.21
CA SER A 82 -4.92 -4.72 -5.17
C SER A 82 -4.04 -5.68 -4.37
N MET A 83 -4.48 -6.08 -3.17
CA MET A 83 -3.75 -7.04 -2.33
C MET A 83 -3.69 -8.44 -2.93
N LEU A 84 -4.76 -8.87 -3.60
CA LEU A 84 -4.75 -10.16 -4.31
C LEU A 84 -3.73 -10.14 -5.46
N VAL A 85 -3.70 -9.10 -6.28
CA VAL A 85 -2.72 -8.93 -7.36
C VAL A 85 -1.31 -8.88 -6.80
N GLU A 86 -1.09 -8.12 -5.72
CA GLU A 86 0.21 -8.07 -5.04
C GLU A 86 0.63 -9.46 -4.57
N THR A 87 -0.27 -10.21 -3.92
CA THR A 87 0.00 -11.57 -3.44
C THR A 87 0.33 -12.54 -4.58
N LEU A 88 -0.38 -12.46 -5.70
CA LEU A 88 -0.12 -13.30 -6.88
C LEU A 88 1.24 -13.03 -7.53
N ASN A 89 1.77 -11.82 -7.38
CA ASN A 89 3.07 -11.41 -7.95
C ASN A 89 4.22 -11.43 -6.94
N ALA A 90 3.92 -11.70 -5.67
CA ALA A 90 4.89 -11.68 -4.57
C ALA A 90 5.67 -13.00 -4.43
N ASP A 91 6.09 -13.63 -5.54
CA ASP A 91 7.01 -14.79 -5.48
C ASP A 91 8.42 -14.31 -5.09
N ARG A 92 8.58 -13.98 -3.80
CA ARG A 92 9.84 -13.47 -3.25
C ARG A 92 10.69 -14.57 -2.59
N GLY A 93 10.16 -15.78 -2.53
CA GLY A 93 10.81 -16.89 -1.83
C GLY A 93 10.80 -16.75 -0.30
N PRO A 94 11.20 -17.81 0.43
CA PRO A 94 11.15 -17.84 1.88
C PRO A 94 12.11 -16.82 2.52
N GLY A 95 11.66 -16.14 3.57
CA GLY A 95 12.48 -15.20 4.35
C GLY A 95 12.62 -13.80 3.77
N ALA A 96 12.11 -13.52 2.57
CA ALA A 96 12.05 -12.17 2.04
C ALA A 96 10.94 -11.35 2.74
N THR A 97 11.14 -10.03 2.83
CA THR A 97 10.10 -9.13 3.32
C THR A 97 8.87 -9.20 2.42
N GLU A 98 7.72 -9.42 3.03
CA GLU A 98 6.45 -9.45 2.32
C GLU A 98 6.08 -8.07 1.78
N SER A 99 5.57 -8.02 0.55
CA SER A 99 5.10 -6.78 -0.09
C SER A 99 3.65 -6.48 0.26
N THR A 100 3.28 -5.21 0.14
CA THR A 100 1.92 -4.71 0.33
C THR A 100 1.60 -3.64 -0.72
N VAL A 101 0.39 -3.07 -0.67
CA VAL A 101 -0.04 -2.00 -1.58
C VAL A 101 0.80 -0.73 -1.40
N LEU A 102 0.99 0.05 -2.48
CA LEU A 102 1.71 1.33 -2.43
C LEU A 102 0.95 2.38 -1.62
N GLY A 103 -0.37 2.37 -1.71
CA GLY A 103 -1.22 3.42 -1.14
C GLY A 103 -1.26 4.69 -2.00
N PRO A 104 -2.27 5.55 -1.79
CA PRO A 104 -2.52 6.72 -2.65
C PRO A 104 -1.68 7.95 -2.29
N PHE A 105 -0.92 7.94 -1.19
CA PHE A 105 -0.18 9.11 -0.68
C PHE A 105 1.33 9.04 -0.92
N HIS A 106 1.80 8.06 -1.70
CA HIS A 106 3.18 8.03 -2.17
C HIS A 106 3.44 9.23 -3.10
N MET A 107 4.60 9.87 -2.92
CA MET A 107 5.08 10.96 -3.77
C MET A 107 6.27 10.49 -4.59
N THR A 108 6.36 10.91 -5.84
CA THR A 108 7.46 10.54 -6.74
C THR A 108 8.80 11.18 -6.36
N GLU A 109 8.78 12.22 -5.53
CA GLU A 109 9.95 12.96 -5.07
C GLU A 109 9.89 13.12 -3.55
N SER A 110 10.44 12.14 -2.82
CA SER A 110 10.63 12.25 -1.37
C SER A 110 11.89 13.04 -1.05
N PRO A 111 11.89 13.86 0.02
CA PRO A 111 13.08 14.64 0.41
C PRO A 111 14.22 13.71 0.83
N VAL A 112 15.40 13.91 0.25
CA VAL A 112 16.63 13.22 0.66
C VAL A 112 16.99 13.62 2.08
N ARG A 113 17.24 12.62 2.93
CA ARG A 113 17.56 12.79 4.35
C ARG A 113 18.83 12.02 4.71
N GLU A 114 19.62 12.59 5.61
CA GLU A 114 20.73 11.87 6.25
C GLU A 114 20.18 10.80 7.22
N LEU A 115 20.94 9.74 7.45
CA LEU A 115 20.60 8.74 8.46
C LEU A 115 20.44 9.43 9.83
N GLY A 116 19.37 9.10 10.53
CA GLY A 116 19.02 9.71 11.80
C GLY A 116 18.27 11.03 11.71
N ALA A 117 17.97 11.53 10.52
CA ALA A 117 17.12 12.70 10.40
C ALA A 117 15.75 12.47 11.01
N ASP A 118 15.15 13.52 11.51
CA ASP A 118 13.77 13.50 11.98
C ASP A 118 12.84 13.80 10.81
N ILE A 119 11.88 12.92 10.56
CA ILE A 119 10.86 13.13 9.54
C ILE A 119 9.56 13.71 10.11
N ASP A 120 9.36 13.68 11.44
CA ASP A 120 8.29 14.44 12.11
C ASP A 120 8.70 15.91 12.24
N LEU A 121 8.39 16.70 11.20
CA LEU A 121 8.74 18.12 11.16
C LEU A 121 7.79 18.99 11.99
N VAL A 122 6.67 18.46 12.43
CA VAL A 122 5.70 19.14 13.32
C VAL A 122 6.10 18.97 14.78
N GLY A 123 6.66 17.79 15.13
CA GLY A 123 7.16 17.52 16.47
C GLY A 123 6.07 17.38 17.53
N SER A 124 4.87 16.94 17.16
CA SER A 124 3.71 16.83 18.06
C SER A 124 3.45 15.43 18.59
N GLY A 125 4.18 14.42 18.08
CA GLY A 125 3.92 13.01 18.38
C GLY A 125 4.77 12.41 19.49
N GLU A 126 4.46 11.17 19.87
CA GLU A 126 5.29 10.37 20.77
C GLU A 126 6.61 10.06 20.04
N PRO A 127 7.77 10.45 20.60
CA PRO A 127 9.05 10.29 19.93
C PRO A 127 9.35 8.81 19.59
N CYS A 128 9.75 8.56 18.35
CA CYS A 128 10.01 7.21 17.85
C CYS A 128 11.31 7.15 17.04
N VAL A 129 12.01 6.05 17.17
CA VAL A 129 13.11 5.65 16.28
C VAL A 129 12.68 4.41 15.52
N VAL A 130 12.89 4.41 14.21
CA VAL A 130 12.82 3.21 13.38
C VAL A 130 14.21 2.90 12.90
N SER A 131 14.67 1.67 13.12
CA SER A 131 16.01 1.23 12.72
C SER A 131 15.99 -0.20 12.18
N GLY A 132 16.98 -0.55 11.38
CA GLY A 132 17.11 -1.89 10.83
C GLY A 132 18.24 -1.98 9.82
N ARG A 133 18.22 -3.06 9.06
CA ARG A 133 19.18 -3.31 7.97
C ARG A 133 18.42 -3.66 6.70
N VAL A 134 19.03 -3.34 5.58
CA VAL A 134 18.63 -3.90 4.28
C VAL A 134 19.55 -5.06 3.97
N LEU A 135 18.97 -6.22 3.78
CA LEU A 135 19.67 -7.48 3.60
C LEU A 135 19.23 -8.18 2.31
N SER A 136 20.12 -8.93 1.69
CA SER A 136 19.74 -9.96 0.72
C SER A 136 19.16 -11.18 1.45
N GLN A 137 18.46 -12.06 0.74
CA GLN A 137 17.87 -13.30 1.31
C GLN A 137 18.89 -14.24 1.96
N ASP A 138 20.16 -14.18 1.58
CA ASP A 138 21.25 -14.97 2.20
C ASP A 138 21.80 -14.30 3.49
N GLY A 139 21.21 -13.19 3.93
CA GLY A 139 21.63 -12.43 5.09
C GLY A 139 22.78 -11.44 4.83
N THR A 140 23.25 -11.32 3.58
CA THR A 140 24.30 -10.36 3.22
C THR A 140 23.73 -8.93 3.31
N PRO A 141 24.39 -8.00 4.04
CA PRO A 141 24.00 -6.59 4.06
C PRO A 141 24.08 -5.96 2.67
N LEU A 142 23.17 -5.04 2.37
CA LEU A 142 23.10 -4.29 1.11
C LEU A 142 23.49 -2.82 1.30
N PRO A 143 24.79 -2.50 1.25
CA PRO A 143 25.26 -1.12 1.36
C PRO A 143 24.69 -0.23 0.25
N GLY A 144 24.32 1.00 0.58
CA GLY A 144 23.81 1.95 -0.40
C GLY A 144 22.39 1.65 -0.87
N ALA A 145 21.70 0.68 -0.27
CA ALA A 145 20.28 0.48 -0.50
C ALA A 145 19.51 1.78 -0.21
N VAL A 146 18.52 2.09 -1.04
CA VAL A 146 17.71 3.31 -0.91
C VAL A 146 16.35 2.93 -0.33
N LEU A 147 15.93 3.68 0.68
CA LEU A 147 14.65 3.52 1.37
C LEU A 147 13.84 4.81 1.19
N ASP A 148 12.72 4.70 0.51
CA ASP A 148 11.70 5.76 0.49
C ASP A 148 10.67 5.44 1.58
N VAL A 149 10.51 6.37 2.52
CA VAL A 149 9.69 6.19 3.74
C VAL A 149 8.63 7.27 3.78
N TRP A 150 7.37 6.89 4.11
CA TRP A 150 6.32 7.86 4.38
C TRP A 150 5.29 7.33 5.37
N GLN A 151 4.73 8.23 6.16
CA GLN A 151 3.70 7.95 7.17
C GLN A 151 2.75 9.13 7.35
N ALA A 152 1.59 8.86 7.94
CA ALA A 152 0.71 9.89 8.47
C ALA A 152 1.28 10.47 9.78
N ASP A 153 0.87 11.68 10.12
CA ASP A 153 1.12 12.29 11.43
C ASP A 153 0.25 11.67 12.54
N THR A 154 0.30 12.23 13.74
CA THR A 154 -0.45 11.80 14.91
C THR A 154 -1.96 12.01 14.79
N ASP A 155 -2.42 12.87 13.90
CA ASP A 155 -3.84 13.12 13.61
C ASP A 155 -4.34 12.25 12.45
N GLY A 156 -3.47 11.43 11.83
CA GLY A 156 -3.79 10.51 10.76
C GLY A 156 -3.82 11.17 9.37
N PHE A 157 -3.07 12.25 9.17
CA PHE A 157 -2.99 12.95 7.88
C PHE A 157 -1.58 12.92 7.31
N TYR A 158 -1.50 12.79 6.00
CA TYR A 158 -0.26 13.01 5.25
C TYR A 158 -0.11 14.50 4.91
N ASP A 159 1.10 14.96 4.73
CA ASP A 159 1.44 16.34 4.40
C ASP A 159 0.66 16.88 3.18
N VAL A 160 0.48 16.05 2.15
CA VAL A 160 -0.28 16.38 0.93
C VAL A 160 -1.79 16.56 1.16
N GLN A 161 -2.32 16.06 2.27
CA GLN A 161 -3.72 16.25 2.65
C GLN A 161 -3.95 17.56 3.41
N GLN A 162 -2.91 18.09 4.03
CA GLN A 162 -2.97 19.29 4.87
C GLN A 162 -1.83 20.29 4.55
N PRO A 163 -1.68 20.75 3.29
CA PRO A 163 -0.56 21.58 2.86
C PRO A 163 -0.47 22.94 3.57
N ASP A 164 -1.59 23.41 4.17
CA ASP A 164 -1.63 24.65 4.96
C ASP A 164 -1.26 24.46 6.44
N LEU A 165 -1.22 23.22 6.93
CA LEU A 165 -1.00 22.87 8.33
C LEU A 165 0.32 22.12 8.55
N GLN A 166 0.73 21.31 7.59
CA GLN A 166 1.96 20.54 7.66
C GLN A 166 3.01 21.09 6.68
N PRO A 167 4.29 21.17 7.09
CA PRO A 167 5.35 21.55 6.16
C PRO A 167 5.51 20.46 5.07
N PRO A 168 5.85 20.86 3.83
CA PRO A 168 6.10 19.89 2.77
C PRO A 168 7.18 18.88 3.14
N GLY A 169 6.89 17.60 2.90
CA GLY A 169 7.78 16.48 3.25
C GLY A 169 7.74 16.10 4.73
N ASN A 170 6.73 16.55 5.50
CA ASN A 170 6.47 16.01 6.82
C ASN A 170 6.11 14.52 6.73
N GLY A 171 6.66 13.71 7.63
CA GLY A 171 6.49 12.26 7.63
C GLY A 171 7.16 11.56 6.44
N ARG A 172 8.12 12.21 5.70
CA ARG A 172 8.77 11.65 4.51
C ARG A 172 10.28 11.73 4.55
N GLY A 173 10.92 10.70 3.99
CA GLY A 173 12.37 10.70 3.82
C GLY A 173 12.86 9.67 2.82
N LEU A 174 13.82 10.08 1.98
CA LEU A 174 14.60 9.17 1.14
C LEU A 174 15.95 8.97 1.81
N PHE A 175 16.22 7.77 2.30
CA PHE A 175 17.43 7.42 3.04
C PHE A 175 18.31 6.49 2.23
N THR A 176 19.64 6.57 2.48
CA THR A 176 20.61 5.62 1.92
C THR A 176 21.25 4.84 3.06
N ALA A 177 21.16 3.51 3.03
CA ALA A 177 21.75 2.63 4.02
C ALA A 177 23.28 2.75 4.03
N ASP A 178 23.88 2.59 5.21
CA ASP A 178 25.32 2.70 5.43
C ASP A 178 26.11 1.50 4.83
N ALA A 179 27.43 1.50 5.04
CA ALA A 179 28.32 0.45 4.55
C ALA A 179 28.03 -0.96 5.15
N ALA A 180 27.25 -1.05 6.22
CA ALA A 180 26.79 -2.29 6.84
C ALA A 180 25.32 -2.58 6.52
N GLY A 181 24.72 -1.88 5.57
CA GLY A 181 23.32 -2.00 5.20
C GLY A 181 22.35 -1.44 6.24
N ARG A 182 22.82 -0.72 7.26
CA ARG A 182 21.98 -0.19 8.34
C ARG A 182 21.30 1.09 7.91
N PHE A 183 20.06 1.26 8.39
CA PHE A 183 19.31 2.50 8.30
C PHE A 183 18.67 2.82 9.65
N TRP A 184 18.43 4.10 9.89
CA TRP A 184 17.61 4.55 10.99
C TRP A 184 17.15 5.98 10.76
N PHE A 185 16.02 6.34 11.34
CA PHE A 185 15.46 7.69 11.31
C PHE A 185 14.61 7.93 12.55
N ARG A 186 14.39 9.20 12.86
CA ARG A 186 13.48 9.63 13.94
C ARG A 186 12.17 10.05 13.33
N THR A 187 11.11 9.84 14.11
CA THR A 187 9.74 10.15 13.72
C THR A 187 8.84 10.17 14.97
N CYS A 188 7.53 10.31 14.79
CA CYS A 188 6.53 10.00 15.80
C CYS A 188 5.91 8.62 15.52
N VAL A 189 5.31 8.02 16.55
CA VAL A 189 4.44 6.85 16.35
C VAL A 189 3.23 7.29 15.50
N PRO A 190 2.98 6.67 14.33
CA PRO A 190 1.85 7.04 13.48
C PRO A 190 0.51 6.68 14.14
N SER A 191 -0.56 7.33 13.69
CA SER A 191 -1.92 7.02 14.12
C SER A 191 -2.69 6.21 13.08
N PRO A 192 -3.70 5.42 13.48
CA PRO A 192 -4.69 4.88 12.55
C PRO A 192 -5.41 6.01 11.82
N TYR A 193 -5.71 5.83 10.55
CA TYR A 193 -6.41 6.86 9.79
C TYR A 193 -7.45 6.29 8.83
N PRO A 194 -8.52 7.05 8.51
CA PRO A 194 -9.49 6.63 7.52
C PRO A 194 -8.99 6.94 6.10
N ILE A 195 -9.17 5.99 5.19
CA ILE A 195 -9.07 6.29 3.75
C ILE A 195 -10.15 7.30 3.34
N PRO A 196 -10.00 8.02 2.19
CA PRO A 196 -10.99 8.99 1.75
C PRO A 196 -12.41 8.41 1.65
N THR A 197 -13.40 9.10 2.26
CA THR A 197 -14.80 8.64 2.33
C THR A 197 -15.80 9.58 1.69
N ASP A 198 -15.32 10.68 1.12
CA ASP A 198 -16.10 11.74 0.47
C ASP A 198 -16.58 11.38 -0.95
N GLY A 199 -16.00 10.33 -1.54
CA GLY A 199 -16.32 9.83 -2.87
C GLY A 199 -17.26 8.61 -2.89
N PRO A 200 -17.49 8.04 -4.09
CA PRO A 200 -18.33 6.85 -4.29
C PRO A 200 -17.87 5.64 -3.47
N VAL A 201 -16.56 5.43 -3.32
CA VAL A 201 -16.01 4.32 -2.53
C VAL A 201 -16.38 4.44 -1.06
N GLY A 202 -16.33 5.65 -0.49
CA GLY A 202 -16.84 5.90 0.86
C GLY A 202 -18.34 5.60 0.99
N GLY A 203 -19.13 5.87 -0.06
CA GLY A 203 -20.53 5.48 -0.16
C GLY A 203 -20.72 3.96 -0.12
N LEU A 204 -19.87 3.20 -0.82
CA LEU A 204 -19.87 1.74 -0.83
C LEU A 204 -19.55 1.17 0.56
N LEU A 205 -18.52 1.69 1.25
CA LEU A 205 -18.18 1.25 2.61
C LEU A 205 -19.34 1.47 3.57
N ARG A 206 -19.99 2.64 3.53
CA ARG A 206 -21.18 2.92 4.35
C ARG A 206 -22.33 1.97 4.03
N ALA A 207 -22.60 1.71 2.75
CA ALA A 207 -23.68 0.83 2.32
C ALA A 207 -23.48 -0.64 2.75
N THR A 208 -22.21 -1.04 2.94
CA THR A 208 -21.83 -2.40 3.38
C THR A 208 -21.56 -2.49 4.88
N GLY A 209 -21.74 -1.40 5.64
CA GLY A 209 -21.47 -1.36 7.09
C GLY A 209 -19.99 -1.50 7.45
N ARG A 210 -19.08 -1.25 6.48
CA ARG A 210 -17.63 -1.30 6.71
C ARG A 210 -17.10 0.06 7.15
N HIS A 211 -16.16 0.06 8.09
CA HIS A 211 -15.40 1.26 8.41
C HIS A 211 -14.33 1.54 7.33
N ALA A 212 -13.78 2.75 7.35
CA ALA A 212 -12.76 3.19 6.42
C ALA A 212 -11.34 3.19 6.99
N TYR A 213 -11.16 2.75 8.23
CA TYR A 213 -9.89 2.90 8.93
C TYR A 213 -8.85 1.86 8.51
N ARG A 214 -7.61 2.31 8.49
CA ARG A 214 -6.41 1.50 8.45
C ARG A 214 -5.69 1.56 9.80
N PRO A 215 -5.00 0.48 10.23
CA PRO A 215 -4.16 0.53 11.42
C PRO A 215 -3.01 1.52 11.24
N ALA A 216 -2.39 1.94 12.34
CA ALA A 216 -1.17 2.74 12.33
C ALA A 216 -0.03 2.01 11.60
N HIS A 217 0.64 2.68 10.67
CA HIS A 217 1.70 2.07 9.86
C HIS A 217 2.66 3.09 9.28
N ILE A 218 3.84 2.60 8.91
CA ILE A 218 4.86 3.32 8.15
C ILE A 218 5.09 2.57 6.84
N HIS A 219 5.08 3.28 5.73
CA HIS A 219 5.36 2.75 4.40
C HIS A 219 6.84 2.72 4.10
N PHE A 220 7.27 1.74 3.30
CA PHE A 220 8.61 1.63 2.76
C PHE A 220 8.60 1.21 1.31
N ILE A 221 9.45 1.83 0.49
CA ILE A 221 9.98 1.23 -0.72
C ILE A 221 11.48 1.05 -0.51
N ALA A 222 11.96 -0.19 -0.56
CA ALA A 222 13.39 -0.46 -0.51
C ALA A 222 13.90 -0.96 -1.85
N THR A 223 15.01 -0.38 -2.31
CA THR A 223 15.67 -0.72 -3.56
C THR A 223 17.16 -0.93 -3.34
N ALA A 224 17.76 -1.90 -4.02
CA ALA A 224 19.20 -2.10 -4.02
C ALA A 224 19.65 -2.64 -5.38
N GLU A 225 20.90 -2.36 -5.78
CA GLU A 225 21.45 -2.85 -7.03
C GLU A 225 21.42 -4.39 -7.07
N GLY A 226 20.97 -4.95 -8.18
CA GLY A 226 20.88 -6.40 -8.39
C GLY A 226 19.75 -7.09 -7.62
N HIS A 227 18.85 -6.33 -6.97
CA HIS A 227 17.73 -6.88 -6.20
C HIS A 227 16.39 -6.34 -6.72
N ALA A 228 15.35 -7.14 -6.58
CA ALA A 228 13.99 -6.70 -6.85
C ALA A 228 13.54 -5.72 -5.75
N PRO A 229 12.91 -4.58 -6.12
CA PRO A 229 12.41 -3.64 -5.13
C PRO A 229 11.28 -4.26 -4.30
N VAL A 230 11.12 -3.81 -3.06
CA VAL A 230 9.98 -4.16 -2.22
C VAL A 230 9.22 -2.91 -1.80
N THR A 231 7.90 -2.92 -2.01
CA THR A 231 6.97 -1.98 -1.40
C THR A 231 6.28 -2.68 -0.25
N THR A 232 6.38 -2.14 0.95
CA THR A 232 5.85 -2.77 2.16
C THR A 232 5.42 -1.74 3.21
N HIS A 233 4.88 -2.24 4.31
CA HIS A 233 4.57 -1.47 5.51
C HIS A 233 5.20 -2.13 6.73
N ILE A 234 5.39 -1.38 7.81
CA ILE A 234 5.37 -1.92 9.17
C ILE A 234 4.13 -1.38 9.88
N PHE A 235 3.41 -2.26 10.55
CA PHE A 235 2.21 -1.92 11.31
C PHE A 235 2.54 -1.88 12.79
N VAL A 236 1.98 -0.91 13.51
CA VAL A 236 2.20 -0.78 14.96
C VAL A 236 1.44 -1.87 15.70
N ALA A 237 2.14 -2.73 16.43
CA ALA A 237 1.53 -3.77 17.25
C ALA A 237 0.56 -3.15 18.28
N GLY A 238 -0.60 -3.75 18.43
CA GLY A 238 -1.66 -3.25 19.32
C GLY A 238 -2.45 -2.06 18.77
N SER A 239 -2.16 -1.59 17.55
CA SER A 239 -2.97 -0.57 16.90
C SER A 239 -4.40 -1.06 16.68
N ASP A 240 -5.36 -0.14 16.77
CA ASP A 240 -6.73 -0.39 16.32
C ASP A 240 -6.72 -0.81 14.82
N TYR A 241 -7.70 -1.62 14.45
CA TYR A 241 -7.97 -2.07 13.06
C TYR A 241 -6.94 -3.03 12.43
N LEU A 242 -5.99 -3.62 13.18
CA LEU A 242 -5.04 -4.62 12.66
C LEU A 242 -5.73 -5.85 12.06
N ASP A 243 -6.86 -6.25 12.60
CA ASP A 243 -7.69 -7.38 12.16
C ASP A 243 -8.80 -6.99 11.18
N SER A 244 -8.91 -5.71 10.84
CA SER A 244 -10.00 -5.15 10.04
C SER A 244 -9.56 -4.04 9.07
N ASP A 245 -8.30 -4.00 8.67
CA ASP A 245 -7.77 -3.01 7.72
C ASP A 245 -8.68 -2.87 6.49
N ALA A 246 -9.12 -1.64 6.22
CA ALA A 246 -10.05 -1.34 5.12
C ALA A 246 -9.54 -1.78 3.73
N VAL A 247 -8.21 -1.99 3.58
CA VAL A 247 -7.56 -2.38 2.32
C VAL A 247 -6.87 -3.75 2.39
N PHE A 248 -7.02 -4.49 3.50
CA PHE A 248 -6.52 -5.88 3.67
C PHE A 248 -4.99 -6.03 3.57
N ALA A 249 -4.23 -4.98 3.89
CA ALA A 249 -2.79 -4.98 3.71
C ALA A 249 -2.01 -5.58 4.88
N VAL A 250 -2.63 -5.81 6.04
CA VAL A 250 -1.95 -6.33 7.23
C VAL A 250 -1.52 -7.78 7.02
N LYS A 251 -0.24 -8.01 7.20
CA LYS A 251 0.38 -9.35 7.27
C LYS A 251 1.07 -9.50 8.62
N SER A 252 0.98 -10.67 9.24
CA SER A 252 1.52 -10.88 10.59
C SER A 252 3.03 -10.65 10.70
N SER A 253 3.78 -10.93 9.64
CA SER A 253 5.23 -10.69 9.55
C SER A 253 5.62 -9.22 9.45
N LEU A 254 4.66 -8.32 9.29
CA LEU A 254 4.84 -6.87 9.14
C LEU A 254 4.29 -6.10 10.35
N VAL A 255 3.80 -6.81 11.37
CA VAL A 255 3.35 -6.19 12.63
C VAL A 255 4.53 -6.14 13.58
N GLU A 256 4.99 -4.92 13.90
CA GLU A 256 6.19 -4.67 14.69
C GLU A 256 5.86 -4.04 16.04
N ASP A 257 6.61 -4.41 17.05
CA ASP A 257 6.52 -3.78 18.36
C ASP A 257 7.26 -2.45 18.37
N PHE A 258 6.53 -1.38 18.64
CA PHE A 258 7.08 -0.05 18.91
C PHE A 258 7.34 0.06 20.41
N ALA A 259 8.35 -0.67 20.89
CA ALA A 259 8.64 -0.87 22.29
C ALA A 259 9.03 0.43 22.99
N GLU A 260 8.46 0.69 24.17
CA GLU A 260 8.94 1.77 25.02
C GLU A 260 10.36 1.47 25.50
N THR A 261 11.26 2.41 25.25
CA THR A 261 12.68 2.30 25.54
C THR A 261 13.09 3.41 26.50
N ASP A 262 13.48 3.03 27.71
CA ASP A 262 14.07 3.94 28.72
C ASP A 262 15.57 3.62 28.84
N ASP A 263 16.34 4.09 27.88
CA ASP A 263 17.80 3.96 27.83
C ASP A 263 18.44 5.31 27.46
N PRO A 264 18.98 6.05 28.46
CA PRO A 264 19.62 7.33 28.19
C PRO A 264 20.86 7.27 27.29
N SER A 265 21.49 6.10 27.14
CA SER A 265 22.66 5.93 26.25
C SER A 265 22.20 5.81 24.81
N LEU A 266 21.19 4.99 24.57
CA LEU A 266 20.58 4.80 23.26
C LEU A 266 19.86 6.07 22.79
N ALA A 267 19.18 6.77 23.71
CA ALA A 267 18.55 8.06 23.42
C ALA A 267 19.58 9.12 22.95
N ARG A 268 20.77 9.15 23.57
CA ARG A 268 21.87 10.03 23.13
C ARG A 268 22.44 9.62 21.79
N GLU A 269 22.57 8.31 21.52
CA GLU A 269 23.05 7.80 20.24
C GLU A 269 22.12 8.21 19.11
N PHE A 270 20.82 8.08 19.29
CA PHE A 270 19.81 8.46 18.29
C PHE A 270 19.48 9.96 18.30
N GLY A 271 19.92 10.72 19.29
CA GLY A 271 19.60 12.15 19.42
C GLY A 271 18.11 12.42 19.63
N ILE A 272 17.45 11.61 20.45
CA ILE A 272 16.00 11.64 20.74
C ILE A 272 15.77 11.83 22.24
N PRO A 273 14.64 12.42 22.69
CA PRO A 273 14.25 12.43 24.11
C PRO A 273 14.14 11.01 24.69
N ASN A 274 14.37 10.90 26.00
CA ASN A 274 14.20 9.66 26.75
C ASN A 274 13.03 9.80 27.76
N PRO A 275 12.09 8.85 27.87
CA PRO A 275 11.96 7.64 27.06
C PRO A 275 11.45 7.91 25.64
N PHE A 276 11.56 6.92 24.75
CA PHE A 276 11.09 6.98 23.37
C PHE A 276 10.56 5.61 22.91
N ARG A 277 9.85 5.56 21.77
CA ARG A 277 9.47 4.31 21.12
C ARG A 277 10.55 3.86 20.14
N HIS A 278 10.82 2.55 20.10
CA HIS A 278 11.79 1.98 19.18
C HIS A 278 11.20 0.80 18.41
N ALA A 279 11.13 0.92 17.09
CA ALA A 279 10.79 -0.17 16.19
C ALA A 279 12.04 -0.66 15.46
N GLN A 280 12.25 -1.98 15.43
CA GLN A 280 13.39 -2.60 14.74
C GLN A 280 12.87 -3.53 13.65
N PHE A 281 13.21 -3.25 12.39
CA PHE A 281 12.73 -4.02 11.26
C PHE A 281 13.80 -4.17 10.17
N ASP A 282 14.21 -5.40 9.88
CA ASP A 282 15.13 -5.71 8.78
C ASP A 282 14.34 -5.90 7.47
N LEU A 283 14.76 -5.22 6.41
CA LEU A 283 14.19 -5.34 5.06
C LEU A 283 15.02 -6.35 4.26
N VAL A 284 14.41 -7.48 3.90
CA VAL A 284 15.08 -8.56 3.15
C VAL A 284 14.63 -8.54 1.70
N LEU A 285 15.55 -8.20 0.79
CA LEU A 285 15.30 -8.12 -0.65
C LEU A 285 15.68 -9.42 -1.36
N THR A 286 14.91 -9.79 -2.37
CA THR A 286 15.23 -10.90 -3.26
C THR A 286 16.18 -10.47 -4.36
N PRO A 287 17.12 -11.32 -4.80
CA PRO A 287 17.89 -11.05 -6.00
C PRO A 287 16.97 -10.73 -7.20
N GLY A 288 17.29 -9.70 -7.95
CA GLY A 288 16.58 -9.37 -9.19
C GLY A 288 16.74 -10.48 -10.22
N ALA A 289 15.77 -10.64 -11.13
CA ALA A 289 15.96 -11.52 -12.28
C ALA A 289 17.21 -11.05 -13.03
N LYS A 290 18.13 -11.96 -13.30
CA LYS A 290 19.27 -11.64 -14.18
C LYS A 290 18.72 -11.23 -15.54
N ALA A 291 19.01 -9.98 -15.94
CA ALA A 291 18.65 -9.45 -17.25
C ALA A 291 19.27 -10.29 -18.37
#